data_16fd202d4d844c32c0ef21d4d5236a85
#
_entry.id   16fd202d4d844c32c0ef21d4d5236a85
#
_cell.length_a   1.000
_cell.length_b   1.000
_cell.length_c   1.000
_cell.angle_alpha   90.00
_cell.angle_beta   90.00
_cell.angle_gamma   90.00
#
_symmetry.space_group_name_H-M   'P 1'
#
loop_
_entity.id
_entity.type
_entity.pdbx_description
1 polymer ?
#
loop_
_entity_poly.entity_id
_entity_poly.type
_entity_poly.pdbx_seq_one_letter_code
_entity_poly.pdbx_strand_id
1 'polypeptide(L)'
;MSHAGLPCVVLEAGGARPSRQSQSFYWARRSGAPNHSYAYSRFRALGGSTTFWTGQCVELEEEDFLGRGEVVPAWPFRKSELSEYYRAAAELLHLPSEGRTDLAPDDALRCPEADFHEVRLSPVRNFAEAGALMHHGTTPARIILNAPVTEISPDDALERIRSVRISLPDGRRVTCEARVFVLATGGVENARLLLLSNDRAPRGLGNPHDLVGRYFMDHAYMNAGTVTRTSGALKRLAVGSIDAQRDRCGAFAVLHARTSDDNAAALFLTEQPAFAMSQLITTPQGRAMSHLSQIARAERFAGSDTWPHLVELARRPNRTAALIAGRAASIMRPARACGVRLFCETTPLFESRVRLTDARDGLGLPRAEVDWRVREDDKRGPARLLAVLRDALDAQGATLQADFDICPGHPWPASFIGGKHHMGTTRMSDSCRTGVVDATCRVHGLANLYVAGSSVFPSSGWANPTLSIVALALRLSDELRRSFP
;
A
#
# COMPACT_ATOMS: atom_id res chain seq x y z
N MET A 1 -11.76 19.14 1.96
CA MET A 1 -12.77 19.88 1.16
C MET A 1 -13.96 20.32 2.02
N SER A 2 -14.68 19.46 2.70
CA SER A 2 -15.79 19.90 3.57
C SER A 2 -15.34 20.83 4.72
N HIS A 3 -14.17 20.61 5.31
CA HIS A 3 -13.51 21.54 6.25
C HIS A 3 -13.25 22.93 5.65
N ALA A 4 -13.04 23.00 4.36
CA ALA A 4 -12.80 24.23 3.62
C ALA A 4 -14.12 24.92 3.19
N GLY A 5 -15.29 24.41 3.63
CA GLY A 5 -16.60 24.96 3.24
C GLY A 5 -17.05 24.64 1.81
N LEU A 6 -16.31 23.82 1.07
CA LEU A 6 -16.66 23.43 -0.29
C LEU A 6 -17.73 22.33 -0.28
N PRO A 7 -18.89 22.51 -0.96
CA PRO A 7 -19.87 21.45 -1.14
C PRO A 7 -19.23 20.24 -1.83
N CYS A 8 -19.27 19.08 -1.19
CA CYS A 8 -18.62 17.88 -1.69
C CYS A 8 -19.59 16.69 -1.70
N VAL A 9 -19.59 15.95 -2.80
CA VAL A 9 -20.29 14.67 -2.92
C VAL A 9 -19.24 13.58 -3.11
N VAL A 10 -19.28 12.55 -2.25
CA VAL A 10 -18.44 11.37 -2.36
C VAL A 10 -19.27 10.23 -2.96
N LEU A 11 -18.83 9.71 -4.09
CA LEU A 11 -19.42 8.54 -4.74
C LEU A 11 -18.62 7.32 -4.35
N GLU A 12 -19.14 6.52 -3.40
CA GLU A 12 -18.54 5.26 -2.99
C GLU A 12 -19.16 4.11 -3.79
N ALA A 13 -18.28 3.36 -4.46
CA ALA A 13 -18.72 2.27 -5.33
C ALA A 13 -19.27 1.06 -4.58
N GLY A 14 -18.91 0.88 -3.32
CA GLY A 14 -19.40 -0.19 -2.44
C GLY A 14 -20.47 0.27 -1.48
N GLY A 15 -20.89 -0.66 -0.61
CA GLY A 15 -21.83 -0.40 0.48
C GLY A 15 -21.13 0.09 1.77
N ALA A 16 -21.88 0.15 2.87
CA ALA A 16 -21.34 0.51 4.19
C ALA A 16 -20.29 -0.51 4.69
N ARG A 17 -20.37 -1.76 4.25
CA ARG A 17 -19.41 -2.83 4.58
C ARG A 17 -19.01 -3.58 3.31
N PRO A 18 -17.80 -4.18 3.27
CA PRO A 18 -17.40 -5.02 2.16
C PRO A 18 -18.37 -6.20 1.97
N SER A 19 -18.70 -6.53 0.72
CA SER A 19 -19.49 -7.71 0.37
C SER A 19 -18.77 -8.52 -0.71
N ARG A 20 -19.06 -9.82 -0.80
CA ARG A 20 -18.48 -10.69 -1.84
C ARG A 20 -18.77 -10.16 -3.23
N GLN A 21 -19.99 -9.72 -3.49
CA GLN A 21 -20.40 -9.15 -4.77
C GLN A 21 -19.58 -7.88 -5.06
N SER A 22 -19.52 -6.94 -4.11
CA SER A 22 -18.74 -5.72 -4.26
C SER A 22 -17.26 -6.01 -4.52
N GLN A 23 -16.62 -6.91 -3.76
CA GLN A 23 -15.22 -7.26 -3.91
C GLN A 23 -14.92 -7.98 -5.25
N SER A 24 -15.90 -8.66 -5.86
CA SER A 24 -15.70 -9.35 -7.14
C SER A 24 -15.36 -8.40 -8.30
N PHE A 25 -15.71 -7.12 -8.20
CA PHE A 25 -15.33 -6.09 -9.17
C PHE A 25 -13.83 -5.77 -9.15
N TYR A 26 -13.14 -6.05 -8.03
CA TYR A 26 -11.70 -5.83 -7.87
C TYR A 26 -10.84 -7.01 -8.34
N TRP A 27 -11.43 -8.07 -8.87
CA TRP A 27 -10.67 -9.15 -9.47
C TRP A 27 -9.89 -8.63 -10.67
N ALA A 28 -8.57 -8.77 -10.58
CA ALA A 28 -7.64 -8.41 -11.64
C ALA A 28 -6.73 -9.60 -11.93
N ARG A 29 -6.33 -9.74 -13.20
CA ARG A 29 -5.28 -10.67 -13.60
C ARG A 29 -3.96 -10.19 -13.01
N ARG A 30 -3.13 -11.11 -12.56
CA ARG A 30 -1.79 -10.85 -12.03
C ARG A 30 -0.76 -11.44 -12.97
N SER A 31 0.26 -10.67 -13.31
CA SER A 31 1.44 -11.10 -14.06
C SER A 31 2.70 -10.47 -13.46
N GLY A 32 3.86 -11.02 -13.82
CA GLY A 32 5.14 -10.57 -13.25
C GLY A 32 5.43 -11.11 -11.86
N ALA A 33 5.91 -10.25 -10.98
CA ALA A 33 6.32 -10.60 -9.62
C ALA A 33 5.15 -11.07 -8.74
N PRO A 34 5.40 -11.95 -7.75
CA PRO A 34 4.36 -12.44 -6.84
C PRO A 34 3.64 -11.31 -6.09
N ASN A 35 2.32 -11.31 -6.13
CA ASN A 35 1.51 -10.34 -5.43
C ASN A 35 0.24 -10.98 -4.83
N HIS A 36 -0.35 -10.30 -3.85
CA HIS A 36 -1.64 -10.67 -3.29
C HIS A 36 -2.76 -10.56 -4.34
N SER A 37 -3.87 -11.27 -4.11
CA SER A 37 -5.06 -11.07 -4.94
C SER A 37 -5.57 -9.63 -4.78
N TYR A 38 -5.73 -8.93 -5.89
CA TYR A 38 -6.22 -7.54 -5.88
C TYR A 38 -7.66 -7.41 -5.40
N ALA A 39 -8.43 -8.48 -5.36
CA ALA A 39 -9.76 -8.51 -4.73
C ALA A 39 -9.71 -8.50 -3.20
N TYR A 40 -8.52 -8.77 -2.59
CA TYR A 40 -8.37 -8.86 -1.14
C TYR A 40 -7.21 -7.99 -0.61
N SER A 41 -6.60 -7.18 -1.46
CA SER A 41 -5.62 -6.16 -1.09
C SER A 41 -6.19 -4.74 -1.10
N ARG A 42 -7.44 -4.60 -1.51
CA ARG A 42 -8.21 -3.35 -1.61
C ARG A 42 -9.65 -3.63 -1.23
N PHE A 43 -10.34 -2.66 -0.66
CA PHE A 43 -11.71 -2.86 -0.20
C PHE A 43 -12.66 -1.84 -0.82
N ARG A 44 -13.76 -2.36 -1.37
CA ARG A 44 -14.81 -1.59 -2.01
C ARG A 44 -15.99 -1.47 -1.06
N ALA A 45 -15.87 -0.49 -0.16
CA ALA A 45 -16.84 -0.16 0.87
C ALA A 45 -16.51 1.20 1.46
N LEU A 46 -17.40 1.78 2.21
CA LEU A 46 -17.17 2.99 2.98
C LEU A 46 -15.93 2.85 3.87
N GLY A 47 -15.00 3.81 3.80
CA GLY A 47 -13.69 3.74 4.45
C GLY A 47 -12.62 3.05 3.60
N GLY A 48 -12.99 2.37 2.50
CA GLY A 48 -12.04 1.76 1.56
C GLY A 48 -11.05 0.83 2.25
N SER A 49 -9.78 0.87 1.84
CA SER A 49 -8.73 -0.02 2.39
C SER A 49 -8.38 0.27 3.86
N THR A 50 -8.83 1.41 4.43
CA THR A 50 -8.64 1.67 5.87
C THR A 50 -9.47 0.74 6.76
N THR A 51 -10.46 0.04 6.24
CA THR A 51 -11.20 -0.98 6.99
C THR A 51 -10.33 -2.16 7.43
N PHE A 52 -9.17 -2.37 6.79
CA PHE A 52 -8.27 -3.52 7.03
C PHE A 52 -6.78 -3.12 7.09
N TRP A 53 -6.47 -1.86 7.24
CA TRP A 53 -5.09 -1.42 7.33
C TRP A 53 -4.49 -1.66 8.73
N THR A 54 -3.17 -1.76 8.78
CA THR A 54 -2.44 -1.99 10.03
C THR A 54 -2.19 -0.73 10.85
N GLY A 55 -2.47 0.45 10.31
CA GLY A 55 -2.28 1.73 10.98
C GLY A 55 -0.84 2.25 10.99
N GLN A 56 0.08 1.58 10.30
CA GLN A 56 1.48 1.99 10.23
C GLN A 56 1.64 3.30 9.45
N CYS A 57 2.29 4.27 10.07
CA CYS A 57 2.49 5.62 9.55
C CYS A 57 3.94 6.04 9.71
N VAL A 58 4.57 6.36 8.58
CA VAL A 58 5.92 6.89 8.47
C VAL A 58 5.91 7.95 7.38
N GLU A 59 6.67 9.02 7.55
CA GLU A 59 6.88 10.00 6.50
C GLU A 59 7.84 9.44 5.43
N LEU A 60 7.69 9.89 4.19
CA LEU A 60 8.75 9.75 3.20
C LEU A 60 9.97 10.58 3.63
N GLU A 61 11.15 10.11 3.28
CA GLU A 61 12.41 10.80 3.57
C GLU A 61 12.72 11.88 2.53
N GLU A 62 13.63 12.82 2.86
CA GLU A 62 14.02 13.88 1.91
C GLU A 62 14.55 13.28 0.59
N GLU A 63 15.31 12.20 0.70
CA GLU A 63 15.90 11.48 -0.44
C GLU A 63 14.85 10.88 -1.39
N ASP A 64 13.66 10.54 -0.87
CA ASP A 64 12.56 10.03 -1.71
C ASP A 64 12.10 11.09 -2.72
N PHE A 65 12.23 12.37 -2.36
CA PHE A 65 11.83 13.49 -3.20
C PHE A 65 12.87 13.88 -4.25
N LEU A 66 14.15 13.54 -4.03
CA LEU A 66 15.25 13.98 -4.90
C LEU A 66 15.37 13.14 -6.17
N GLY A 67 14.80 11.94 -6.20
CA GLY A 67 14.98 10.99 -7.28
C GLY A 67 16.37 10.35 -7.29
N ARG A 68 16.56 9.36 -8.14
CA ARG A 68 17.84 8.63 -8.30
C ARG A 68 18.09 8.32 -9.77
N GLY A 69 18.98 9.10 -10.37
CA GLY A 69 19.33 8.98 -11.79
C GLY A 69 18.12 9.10 -12.72
N GLU A 70 18.19 8.42 -13.86
CA GLU A 70 17.11 8.43 -14.86
C GLU A 70 15.94 7.49 -14.52
N VAL A 71 16.13 6.56 -13.59
CA VAL A 71 15.21 5.44 -13.34
C VAL A 71 14.16 5.80 -12.30
N VAL A 72 14.56 6.49 -11.22
CA VAL A 72 13.65 6.94 -10.18
C VAL A 72 13.53 8.45 -10.26
N PRO A 73 12.43 8.98 -10.81
CA PRO A 73 12.29 10.42 -10.98
C PRO A 73 12.13 11.14 -9.64
N ALA A 74 12.61 12.38 -9.61
CA ALA A 74 12.31 13.29 -8.50
C ALA A 74 10.80 13.59 -8.41
N TRP A 75 10.34 13.92 -7.23
CA TRP A 75 9.05 14.57 -7.05
C TRP A 75 9.13 16.02 -7.58
N PRO A 76 8.05 16.57 -8.15
CA PRO A 76 8.08 17.95 -8.68
C PRO A 76 8.02 19.02 -7.57
N PHE A 77 8.28 18.66 -6.34
CA PHE A 77 8.40 19.53 -5.16
C PHE A 77 9.24 18.85 -4.06
N ARG A 78 9.66 19.61 -3.06
CA ARG A 78 10.50 19.12 -1.95
C ARG A 78 9.65 18.63 -0.77
N LYS A 79 10.21 17.76 0.07
CA LYS A 79 9.58 17.29 1.33
C LYS A 79 9.10 18.45 2.19
N SER A 80 9.87 19.54 2.27
CA SER A 80 9.52 20.71 3.06
C SER A 80 8.15 21.31 2.73
N GLU A 81 7.67 21.16 1.48
CA GLU A 81 6.33 21.59 1.07
C GLU A 81 5.20 20.71 1.62
N LEU A 82 5.53 19.52 2.12
CA LEU A 82 4.58 18.63 2.80
C LEU A 82 4.67 18.67 4.32
N SER A 83 5.64 19.34 4.92
CA SER A 83 5.89 19.28 6.37
C SER A 83 4.67 19.68 7.21
N GLU A 84 3.98 20.77 6.84
CA GLU A 84 2.74 21.18 7.53
C GLU A 84 1.61 20.18 7.33
N TYR A 85 1.51 19.61 6.13
CA TYR A 85 0.49 18.61 5.82
C TYR A 85 0.78 17.26 6.48
N TYR A 86 2.03 16.88 6.68
CA TYR A 86 2.39 15.71 7.49
C TYR A 86 1.96 15.87 8.94
N ARG A 87 2.20 17.06 9.53
CA ARG A 87 1.73 17.38 10.88
C ARG A 87 0.21 17.29 10.99
N ALA A 88 -0.51 17.94 10.08
CA ALA A 88 -1.97 17.90 10.05
C ALA A 88 -2.51 16.47 9.79
N ALA A 89 -1.83 15.69 8.96
CA ALA A 89 -2.16 14.30 8.72
C ALA A 89 -1.95 13.43 9.97
N ALA A 90 -0.86 13.67 10.72
CA ALA A 90 -0.59 12.97 11.98
C ALA A 90 -1.67 13.27 13.04
N GLU A 91 -2.12 14.51 13.14
CA GLU A 91 -3.24 14.90 14.01
C GLU A 91 -4.55 14.21 13.60
N LEU A 92 -4.89 14.22 12.29
CA LEU A 92 -6.08 13.57 11.76
C LEU A 92 -6.08 12.05 11.99
N LEU A 93 -4.91 11.44 11.94
CA LEU A 93 -4.70 10.00 12.17
C LEU A 93 -4.54 9.66 13.66
N HIS A 94 -4.61 10.65 14.54
CA HIS A 94 -4.39 10.50 15.98
C HIS A 94 -3.08 9.76 16.30
N LEU A 95 -2.01 10.09 15.56
CA LEU A 95 -0.72 9.47 15.81
C LEU A 95 -0.17 9.90 17.18
N PRO A 96 0.50 8.99 17.89
CA PRO A 96 1.24 9.37 19.10
C PRO A 96 2.30 10.42 18.76
N SER A 97 2.69 11.24 19.75
CA SER A 97 3.81 12.16 19.61
C SER A 97 5.09 11.41 19.24
N GLU A 98 5.97 12.07 18.49
CA GLU A 98 7.27 11.53 18.10
C GLU A 98 8.20 11.35 19.31
N GLY A 99 9.22 10.52 19.13
CA GLY A 99 10.32 10.43 20.09
C GLY A 99 10.04 9.54 21.30
N ARG A 100 9.46 8.37 21.08
CA ARG A 100 9.42 7.34 22.12
C ARG A 100 10.84 6.84 22.40
N THR A 101 11.49 7.44 23.38
CA THR A 101 12.86 7.11 23.79
C THR A 101 13.03 5.65 24.24
N ASP A 102 11.94 5.00 24.69
CA ASP A 102 11.92 3.58 25.07
C ASP A 102 12.08 2.62 23.89
N LEU A 103 11.91 3.10 22.65
CA LEU A 103 12.15 2.34 21.42
C LEU A 103 13.54 2.57 20.81
N ALA A 104 14.30 3.55 21.32
CA ALA A 104 15.69 3.73 20.89
C ALA A 104 16.49 2.47 21.24
N PRO A 105 17.22 1.88 20.29
CA PRO A 105 18.11 0.77 20.59
C PRO A 105 19.18 1.23 21.57
N ASP A 106 19.57 0.34 22.50
CA ASP A 106 20.81 0.54 23.25
C ASP A 106 21.95 0.76 22.26
N ASP A 107 23.01 1.49 22.65
CA ASP A 107 24.18 1.79 21.82
C ASP A 107 24.78 0.56 21.10
N ALA A 108 24.47 -0.62 21.62
CA ALA A 108 24.87 -1.90 21.06
C ALA A 108 24.38 -2.20 19.63
N LEU A 109 23.25 -1.64 19.19
CA LEU A 109 22.71 -1.83 17.83
C LEU A 109 22.94 -0.61 16.93
N ARG A 110 23.64 0.41 17.41
CA ARG A 110 24.00 1.55 16.58
C ARG A 110 24.98 1.12 15.50
N CYS A 111 24.62 1.39 14.28
CA CYS A 111 25.42 1.10 13.10
C CYS A 111 25.60 2.39 12.30
N PRO A 112 26.81 2.75 11.87
CA PRO A 112 27.04 3.97 11.09
C PRO A 112 26.34 3.99 9.72
N GLU A 113 25.94 2.82 9.23
CA GLU A 113 25.35 2.65 7.89
C GLU A 113 23.83 2.45 7.93
N ALA A 114 23.20 2.44 9.10
CA ALA A 114 21.77 2.25 9.24
C ALA A 114 21.22 2.99 10.46
N ASP A 115 20.06 3.58 10.27
CA ASP A 115 19.36 4.33 11.30
C ASP A 115 18.12 3.59 11.78
N PHE A 116 17.74 3.85 13.01
CA PHE A 116 16.47 3.38 13.55
C PHE A 116 15.40 4.45 13.35
N HIS A 117 14.32 4.05 12.67
CA HIS A 117 13.15 4.89 12.48
C HIS A 117 11.97 4.38 13.29
N GLU A 118 11.19 5.32 13.81
CA GLU A 118 9.97 5.04 14.53
C GLU A 118 8.79 4.91 13.55
N VAL A 119 8.13 3.76 13.55
CA VAL A 119 6.85 3.56 12.86
C VAL A 119 5.74 3.80 13.86
N ARG A 120 5.01 4.90 13.71
CA ARG A 120 3.86 5.25 14.56
C ARG A 120 2.62 4.49 14.11
N LEU A 121 1.79 4.09 15.04
CA LEU A 121 0.58 3.33 14.78
C LEU A 121 -0.67 4.16 15.07
N SER A 122 -1.44 4.45 14.04
CA SER A 122 -2.73 5.12 14.20
C SER A 122 -3.70 4.23 14.97
N PRO A 123 -4.39 4.73 15.99
CA PRO A 123 -5.48 4.01 16.67
C PRO A 123 -6.73 3.91 15.80
N VAL A 124 -6.84 4.72 14.76
CA VAL A 124 -7.97 4.72 13.84
C VAL A 124 -7.97 3.43 13.03
N ARG A 125 -8.89 2.52 13.32
CA ARG A 125 -8.99 1.21 12.65
C ARG A 125 -9.79 1.26 11.35
N ASN A 126 -10.73 2.21 11.27
CA ASN A 126 -11.58 2.41 10.10
C ASN A 126 -12.02 3.88 10.06
N PHE A 127 -11.69 4.58 8.99
CA PHE A 127 -12.09 5.98 8.84
C PHE A 127 -13.61 6.19 8.82
N ALA A 128 -14.38 5.21 8.34
CA ALA A 128 -15.83 5.29 8.35
C ALA A 128 -16.42 5.28 9.77
N GLU A 129 -15.78 4.54 10.70
CA GLU A 129 -16.24 4.40 12.09
C GLU A 129 -15.70 5.50 13.00
N ALA A 130 -14.55 6.06 12.67
CA ALA A 130 -13.89 7.09 13.48
C ALA A 130 -14.64 8.44 13.51
N GLY A 131 -15.73 8.58 12.77
CA GLY A 131 -16.43 9.86 12.63
C GLY A 131 -15.64 10.96 11.93
N ALA A 132 -14.36 10.71 11.67
CA ALA A 132 -13.43 11.67 11.08
C ALA A 132 -13.88 12.17 9.69
N LEU A 133 -14.67 11.39 8.97
CA LEU A 133 -15.17 11.73 7.64
C LEU A 133 -16.47 12.55 7.66
N MET A 134 -17.17 12.64 8.79
CA MET A 134 -18.56 13.10 8.82
C MET A 134 -18.81 14.39 9.61
N HIS A 135 -17.91 14.80 10.52
CA HIS A 135 -18.26 15.78 11.54
C HIS A 135 -17.38 17.03 11.66
N HIS A 136 -16.41 17.21 10.79
CA HIS A 136 -15.50 18.35 10.88
C HIS A 136 -15.65 19.31 9.69
N GLY A 137 -16.61 20.21 9.74
CA GLY A 137 -16.76 21.28 8.76
C GLY A 137 -18.14 21.91 8.79
N THR A 138 -18.24 23.15 8.29
CA THR A 138 -19.49 23.89 8.20
C THR A 138 -20.44 23.35 7.15
N THR A 139 -19.94 22.54 6.21
CA THR A 139 -20.73 21.91 5.15
C THR A 139 -20.40 20.42 5.09
N PRO A 140 -21.28 19.52 5.57
CA PRO A 140 -21.02 18.08 5.56
C PRO A 140 -20.92 17.55 4.12
N ALA A 141 -19.95 16.67 3.86
CA ALA A 141 -19.88 15.94 2.60
C ALA A 141 -21.04 14.96 2.49
N ARG A 142 -21.73 14.93 1.34
CA ARG A 142 -22.74 13.92 1.04
C ARG A 142 -22.05 12.66 0.52
N ILE A 143 -22.24 11.52 1.19
CA ILE A 143 -21.72 10.23 0.75
C ILE A 143 -22.86 9.42 0.13
N ILE A 144 -22.67 8.99 -1.11
CA ILE A 144 -23.61 8.13 -1.84
C ILE A 144 -22.94 6.77 -1.99
N LEU A 145 -23.53 5.75 -1.36
CA LEU A 145 -23.06 4.37 -1.40
C LEU A 145 -23.63 3.62 -2.60
N ASN A 146 -22.96 2.54 -3.01
CA ASN A 146 -23.33 1.71 -4.17
C ASN A 146 -23.46 2.56 -5.45
N ALA A 147 -22.60 3.55 -5.60
CA ALA A 147 -22.56 4.49 -6.71
C ALA A 147 -21.27 4.33 -7.55
N PRO A 148 -21.03 3.18 -8.19
CA PRO A 148 -19.83 2.96 -8.98
C PRO A 148 -19.79 3.89 -10.18
N VAL A 149 -18.76 4.73 -10.23
CA VAL A 149 -18.44 5.49 -11.45
C VAL A 149 -17.85 4.53 -12.47
N THR A 150 -18.43 4.52 -13.66
CA THR A 150 -18.06 3.59 -14.74
C THR A 150 -17.40 4.29 -15.92
N GLU A 151 -17.52 5.62 -16.00
CA GLU A 151 -16.97 6.42 -17.08
C GLU A 151 -16.85 7.89 -16.66
N ILE A 152 -15.83 8.56 -17.16
CA ILE A 152 -15.62 10.00 -17.06
C ILE A 152 -15.82 10.60 -18.44
N SER A 153 -16.74 11.55 -18.56
CA SER A 153 -17.11 12.16 -19.84
C SER A 153 -16.51 13.57 -19.94
N PRO A 154 -15.53 13.77 -20.83
CA PRO A 154 -14.98 15.10 -21.09
C PRO A 154 -15.90 15.94 -21.98
N ASP A 155 -15.59 17.22 -22.13
CA ASP A 155 -16.14 18.09 -23.15
C ASP A 155 -15.58 17.75 -24.55
N ASP A 156 -16.04 18.48 -25.55
CA ASP A 156 -15.68 18.23 -26.95
C ASP A 156 -14.20 18.54 -27.25
N ALA A 157 -13.63 19.48 -26.51
CA ALA A 157 -12.22 19.88 -26.63
C ALA A 157 -11.25 18.96 -25.89
N LEU A 158 -11.74 18.02 -25.05
CA LEU A 158 -10.96 17.19 -24.14
C LEU A 158 -10.14 17.99 -23.11
N GLU A 159 -10.62 19.19 -22.77
CA GLU A 159 -9.92 20.11 -21.84
C GLU A 159 -10.54 20.12 -20.44
N ARG A 160 -11.81 19.70 -20.32
CA ARG A 160 -12.56 19.66 -19.06
C ARG A 160 -13.44 18.43 -18.97
N ILE A 161 -13.65 17.97 -17.74
CA ILE A 161 -14.67 16.95 -17.47
C ILE A 161 -16.01 17.64 -17.30
N ARG A 162 -17.00 17.16 -18.04
CA ARG A 162 -18.40 17.60 -17.95
C ARG A 162 -19.14 16.83 -16.87
N SER A 163 -18.97 15.50 -16.86
CA SER A 163 -19.74 14.62 -15.98
C SER A 163 -19.06 13.28 -15.74
N VAL A 164 -19.57 12.53 -14.76
CA VAL A 164 -19.26 11.12 -14.57
C VAL A 164 -20.53 10.28 -14.67
N ARG A 165 -20.41 9.06 -15.22
CA ARG A 165 -21.50 8.10 -15.33
C ARG A 165 -21.43 7.11 -14.19
N ILE A 166 -22.55 6.93 -13.49
CA ILE A 166 -22.73 5.99 -12.39
C ILE A 166 -23.66 4.88 -12.87
N SER A 167 -23.30 3.62 -12.63
CA SER A 167 -24.17 2.48 -12.86
C SER A 167 -24.73 1.99 -11.53
N LEU A 168 -26.04 2.10 -11.35
CA LEU A 168 -26.69 1.68 -10.10
C LEU A 168 -26.92 0.16 -10.07
N PRO A 169 -27.09 -0.46 -8.89
CA PRO A 169 -27.32 -1.90 -8.76
C PRO A 169 -28.59 -2.41 -9.47
N ASP A 170 -29.57 -1.53 -9.68
CA ASP A 170 -30.81 -1.84 -10.41
C ASP A 170 -30.68 -1.72 -11.94
N GLY A 171 -29.47 -1.48 -12.45
CA GLY A 171 -29.16 -1.34 -13.87
C GLY A 171 -29.36 0.06 -14.44
N ARG A 172 -29.94 1.00 -13.69
CA ARG A 172 -30.06 2.40 -14.12
C ARG A 172 -28.69 3.05 -14.22
N ARG A 173 -28.56 3.97 -15.17
CA ARG A 173 -27.39 4.83 -15.34
C ARG A 173 -27.75 6.25 -14.99
N VAL A 174 -26.92 6.89 -14.15
CA VAL A 174 -27.11 8.26 -13.70
C VAL A 174 -25.87 9.06 -14.06
N THR A 175 -26.05 10.29 -14.50
CA THR A 175 -24.98 11.23 -14.77
C THR A 175 -24.86 12.19 -13.60
N CYS A 176 -23.64 12.43 -13.13
CA CYS A 176 -23.33 13.42 -12.09
C CYS A 176 -22.42 14.48 -12.68
N GLU A 177 -22.85 15.73 -12.60
CA GLU A 177 -22.11 16.91 -13.03
C GLU A 177 -21.49 17.63 -11.81
N ALA A 178 -20.31 18.19 -11.97
CA ALA A 178 -19.63 18.95 -10.96
C ALA A 178 -18.66 19.97 -11.59
N ARG A 179 -18.27 20.99 -10.84
CA ARG A 179 -17.23 21.93 -11.27
C ARG A 179 -15.85 21.28 -11.27
N VAL A 180 -15.60 20.37 -10.34
CA VAL A 180 -14.31 19.68 -10.12
C VAL A 180 -14.57 18.20 -9.82
N PHE A 181 -13.69 17.36 -10.33
CA PHE A 181 -13.69 15.91 -10.11
C PHE A 181 -12.36 15.47 -9.48
N VAL A 182 -12.44 14.63 -8.45
CA VAL A 182 -11.27 14.05 -7.80
C VAL A 182 -11.39 12.52 -7.82
N LEU A 183 -10.45 11.86 -8.48
CA LEU A 183 -10.34 10.42 -8.46
C LEU A 183 -9.58 9.99 -7.21
N ALA A 184 -10.25 9.30 -6.30
CA ALA A 184 -9.70 8.79 -5.05
C ALA A 184 -9.91 7.27 -4.91
N THR A 185 -9.86 6.54 -6.03
CA THR A 185 -10.24 5.13 -6.10
C THR A 185 -9.06 4.16 -5.85
N GLY A 186 -7.87 4.71 -5.55
CA GLY A 186 -6.66 3.96 -5.21
C GLY A 186 -5.82 3.56 -6.42
N GLY A 187 -4.64 3.01 -6.14
CA GLY A 187 -3.54 2.83 -7.10
C GLY A 187 -3.85 2.03 -8.36
N VAL A 188 -4.83 1.13 -8.34
CA VAL A 188 -5.22 0.36 -9.52
C VAL A 188 -6.45 0.96 -10.20
N GLU A 189 -7.48 1.33 -9.43
CA GLU A 189 -8.74 1.77 -10.00
C GLU A 189 -8.70 3.20 -10.56
N ASN A 190 -7.83 4.10 -10.04
CA ASN A 190 -7.61 5.40 -10.67
C ASN A 190 -7.16 5.24 -12.14
N ALA A 191 -6.16 4.40 -12.37
CA ALA A 191 -5.70 4.10 -13.73
C ALA A 191 -6.76 3.36 -14.56
N ARG A 192 -7.42 2.34 -13.96
CA ARG A 192 -8.46 1.60 -14.67
C ARG A 192 -9.59 2.50 -15.16
N LEU A 193 -10.07 3.41 -14.31
CA LEU A 193 -11.16 4.33 -14.65
C LEU A 193 -10.77 5.32 -15.77
N LEU A 194 -9.55 5.85 -15.73
CA LEU A 194 -9.02 6.68 -16.82
C LEU A 194 -8.92 5.91 -18.14
N LEU A 195 -8.44 4.65 -18.11
CA LEU A 195 -8.36 3.78 -19.29
C LEU A 195 -9.74 3.36 -19.83
N LEU A 196 -10.73 3.17 -18.96
CA LEU A 196 -12.12 2.87 -19.33
C LEU A 196 -12.80 4.07 -19.98
N SER A 197 -12.37 5.29 -19.69
CA SER A 197 -12.92 6.54 -20.21
C SER A 197 -12.30 6.86 -21.57
N ASN A 198 -12.56 5.99 -22.58
CA ASN A 198 -11.86 5.98 -23.86
C ASN A 198 -12.76 6.29 -25.07
N ASP A 199 -14.03 6.62 -24.90
CA ASP A 199 -14.97 6.92 -25.98
C ASP A 199 -14.47 8.06 -26.89
N ARG A 200 -13.89 9.12 -26.29
CA ARG A 200 -13.35 10.27 -27.00
C ARG A 200 -11.81 10.34 -27.00
N ALA A 201 -11.18 9.59 -26.13
CA ALA A 201 -9.73 9.49 -25.97
C ALA A 201 -9.31 8.00 -26.11
N PRO A 202 -9.05 7.48 -27.32
CA PRO A 202 -8.92 6.04 -27.57
C PRO A 202 -7.87 5.32 -26.72
N ARG A 203 -6.86 6.04 -26.20
CA ARG A 203 -5.85 5.49 -25.26
C ARG A 203 -6.24 5.61 -23.79
N GLY A 204 -7.44 6.13 -23.49
CA GLY A 204 -7.88 6.53 -22.17
C GLY A 204 -7.69 8.03 -21.89
N LEU A 205 -8.47 8.55 -20.96
CA LEU A 205 -8.49 9.96 -20.62
C LEU A 205 -7.17 10.37 -19.92
N GLY A 206 -6.61 11.53 -20.28
CA GLY A 206 -5.33 12.00 -19.74
C GLY A 206 -4.12 11.15 -20.14
N ASN A 207 -4.23 10.36 -21.23
CA ASN A 207 -3.23 9.36 -21.62
C ASN A 207 -2.65 9.55 -23.05
N PRO A 208 -2.25 10.77 -23.47
CA PRO A 208 -1.75 10.99 -24.83
C PRO A 208 -0.42 10.24 -25.09
N HIS A 209 0.36 9.97 -24.04
CA HIS A 209 1.69 9.36 -24.11
C HIS A 209 1.75 7.92 -23.57
N ASP A 210 0.61 7.23 -23.40
CA ASP A 210 0.52 5.85 -22.86
C ASP A 210 1.16 5.71 -21.45
N LEU A 211 0.95 6.71 -20.58
CA LEU A 211 1.52 6.72 -19.23
C LEU A 211 0.52 6.29 -18.14
N VAL A 212 -0.79 6.40 -18.40
CA VAL A 212 -1.81 5.94 -17.45
C VAL A 212 -1.67 4.43 -17.25
N GLY A 213 -1.55 4.04 -16.00
CA GLY A 213 -1.36 2.65 -15.57
C GLY A 213 0.10 2.21 -15.53
N ARG A 214 1.04 2.91 -16.14
CA ARG A 214 2.47 2.57 -16.12
C ARG A 214 3.14 2.90 -14.80
N TYR A 215 4.36 2.40 -14.61
CA TYR A 215 5.17 2.62 -13.40
C TYR A 215 4.51 2.11 -12.12
N PHE A 216 3.71 1.06 -12.25
CA PHE A 216 3.12 0.40 -11.08
C PHE A 216 4.21 -0.06 -10.12
N MET A 217 4.11 0.35 -8.87
CA MET A 217 4.98 -0.06 -7.77
C MET A 217 4.17 -0.72 -6.67
N ASP A 218 4.80 -1.63 -5.96
CA ASP A 218 4.38 -2.14 -4.66
C ASP A 218 5.63 -2.32 -3.80
N HIS A 219 5.53 -2.23 -2.47
CA HIS A 219 6.65 -2.63 -1.62
C HIS A 219 6.83 -4.13 -1.67
N ALA A 220 8.08 -4.58 -1.79
CA ALA A 220 8.41 -5.98 -1.69
C ALA A 220 8.56 -6.40 -0.22
N TYR A 221 7.83 -7.42 0.21
CA TYR A 221 7.93 -8.02 1.53
C TYR A 221 8.58 -9.38 1.45
N MET A 222 9.45 -9.70 2.42
CA MET A 222 10.04 -11.03 2.53
C MET A 222 10.49 -11.34 3.96
N ASN A 223 10.57 -12.63 4.28
CA ASN A 223 11.22 -13.11 5.49
C ASN A 223 12.69 -13.34 5.17
N ALA A 224 13.58 -12.76 5.97
CA ALA A 224 15.02 -12.81 5.72
C ALA A 224 15.76 -13.87 6.54
N GLY A 225 15.17 -14.31 7.63
CA GLY A 225 15.81 -15.30 8.49
C GLY A 225 15.40 -15.19 9.96
N THR A 226 16.17 -15.80 10.81
CA THR A 226 15.93 -15.84 12.26
C THR A 226 17.17 -15.41 13.02
N VAL A 227 17.01 -14.51 13.97
CA VAL A 227 18.05 -14.13 14.94
C VAL A 227 17.96 -15.04 16.16
N THR A 228 19.05 -15.73 16.47
CA THR A 228 19.18 -16.60 17.63
C THR A 228 20.10 -15.98 18.67
N ARG A 229 20.06 -16.47 19.92
CA ARG A 229 20.81 -15.95 21.07
C ARG A 229 20.53 -14.46 21.35
N THR A 230 19.25 -14.10 21.27
CA THR A 230 18.82 -12.71 21.44
C THR A 230 19.07 -12.16 22.83
N SER A 231 19.65 -10.96 22.91
CA SER A 231 19.73 -10.17 24.13
C SER A 231 18.35 -9.61 24.55
N GLY A 232 18.26 -9.10 25.78
CA GLY A 232 17.06 -8.40 26.24
C GLY A 232 16.72 -7.16 25.39
N ALA A 233 17.72 -6.46 24.88
CA ALA A 233 17.57 -5.31 23.99
C ALA A 233 16.92 -5.70 22.66
N LEU A 234 17.42 -6.74 21.99
CA LEU A 234 16.83 -7.26 20.73
C LEU A 234 15.39 -7.71 20.89
N LYS A 235 15.05 -8.31 22.05
CA LYS A 235 13.67 -8.73 22.32
C LYS A 235 12.71 -7.56 22.48
N ARG A 236 13.17 -6.43 23.02
CA ARG A 236 12.34 -5.22 23.13
C ARG A 236 12.00 -4.62 21.77
N LEU A 237 12.88 -4.79 20.78
CA LEU A 237 12.65 -4.34 19.40
C LEU A 237 11.74 -5.30 18.59
N ALA A 238 11.52 -6.51 19.09
CA ALA A 238 10.70 -7.48 18.36
C ALA A 238 9.21 -7.16 18.46
N VAL A 239 8.58 -7.03 17.31
CA VAL A 239 7.15 -6.77 17.18
C VAL A 239 6.38 -8.10 17.23
N GLY A 240 5.47 -8.24 18.17
CA GLY A 240 4.58 -9.39 18.25
C GLY A 240 3.40 -9.25 17.27
N SER A 241 2.29 -8.79 17.78
CA SER A 241 1.13 -8.41 16.97
C SER A 241 1.11 -6.90 16.78
N ILE A 242 0.97 -6.43 15.55
CA ILE A 242 0.81 -4.98 15.28
C ILE A 242 -0.43 -4.42 15.98
N ASP A 243 -1.51 -5.21 16.07
CA ASP A 243 -2.70 -4.79 16.83
C ASP A 243 -2.41 -4.65 18.32
N ALA A 244 -1.66 -5.58 18.91
CA ALA A 244 -1.24 -5.48 20.30
C ALA A 244 -0.26 -4.31 20.54
N GLN A 245 0.60 -4.02 19.58
CA GLN A 245 1.50 -2.87 19.62
C GLN A 245 0.72 -1.54 19.52
N ARG A 246 -0.27 -1.48 18.63
CA ARG A 246 -1.18 -0.34 18.49
C ARG A 246 -1.91 -0.04 19.80
N ASP A 247 -2.37 -1.08 20.49
CA ASP A 247 -3.11 -0.94 21.76
C ASP A 247 -2.19 -0.60 22.96
N ARG A 248 -0.90 -1.00 22.92
CA ARG A 248 0.04 -0.81 24.04
C ARG A 248 0.84 0.48 23.96
N CYS A 249 1.54 0.69 22.87
CA CYS A 249 2.54 1.75 22.77
C CYS A 249 2.36 2.66 21.55
N GLY A 250 1.59 2.23 20.55
CA GLY A 250 1.33 3.02 19.35
C GLY A 250 2.52 3.21 18.41
N ALA A 251 3.66 2.55 18.65
CA ALA A 251 4.84 2.63 17.79
C ALA A 251 5.74 1.39 17.88
N PHE A 252 6.63 1.21 16.91
CA PHE A 252 7.72 0.23 16.92
C PHE A 252 8.89 0.73 16.08
N ALA A 253 10.08 0.17 16.30
CA ALA A 253 11.30 0.57 15.60
C ALA A 253 11.53 -0.32 14.37
N VAL A 254 12.03 0.29 13.30
CA VAL A 254 12.60 -0.38 12.13
C VAL A 254 14.03 0.05 11.94
N LEU A 255 14.88 -0.87 11.50
CA LEU A 255 16.21 -0.55 11.02
C LEU A 255 16.12 -0.24 9.54
N HIS A 256 16.66 0.90 9.13
CA HIS A 256 16.65 1.37 7.76
C HIS A 256 18.06 1.69 7.30
N ALA A 257 18.38 1.30 6.07
CA ALA A 257 19.62 1.70 5.40
C ALA A 257 19.32 2.11 3.96
N ARG A 258 19.97 3.20 3.56
CA ARG A 258 19.97 3.70 2.19
C ARG A 258 21.36 4.18 1.82
N THR A 259 21.70 3.98 0.56
CA THR A 259 22.78 4.69 -0.11
C THR A 259 22.21 5.45 -1.30
N SER A 260 22.99 6.40 -1.85
CA SER A 260 22.57 7.21 -2.99
C SER A 260 22.09 6.40 -4.19
N ASP A 261 22.62 5.19 -4.36
CA ASP A 261 22.42 4.36 -5.57
C ASP A 261 21.49 3.17 -5.36
N ASP A 262 21.20 2.80 -4.12
CA ASP A 262 20.36 1.64 -3.80
C ASP A 262 18.91 2.05 -3.47
N ASN A 263 17.98 1.13 -3.76
CA ASN A 263 16.60 1.28 -3.30
C ASN A 263 16.54 1.20 -1.78
N ALA A 264 15.64 1.99 -1.21
CA ALA A 264 15.43 2.00 0.23
C ALA A 264 14.94 0.65 0.74
N ALA A 265 15.51 0.20 1.84
CA ALA A 265 15.08 -1.02 2.51
C ALA A 265 14.95 -0.79 4.01
N ALA A 266 13.95 -1.41 4.61
CA ALA A 266 13.79 -1.42 6.05
C ALA A 266 13.52 -2.84 6.55
N LEU A 267 13.93 -3.12 7.77
CA LEU A 267 13.64 -4.37 8.42
C LEU A 267 13.10 -4.15 9.83
N PHE A 268 12.33 -5.10 10.30
CA PHE A 268 11.91 -5.16 11.68
C PHE A 268 12.00 -6.59 12.22
N LEU A 269 12.25 -6.66 13.52
CA LEU A 269 12.26 -7.92 14.23
C LEU A 269 10.83 -8.31 14.61
N THR A 270 10.50 -9.58 14.48
CA THR A 270 9.19 -10.10 14.87
C THR A 270 9.35 -11.20 15.91
N GLU A 271 8.42 -11.29 16.85
CA GLU A 271 8.36 -12.42 17.77
C GLU A 271 8.14 -13.73 17.00
N GLN A 272 8.70 -14.82 17.51
CA GLN A 272 8.67 -16.13 16.87
C GLN A 272 7.29 -16.62 16.40
N PRO A 273 6.19 -16.47 17.17
CA PRO A 273 4.87 -16.90 16.69
C PRO A 273 4.42 -16.19 15.43
N ALA A 274 4.70 -14.88 15.31
CA ALA A 274 4.34 -14.09 14.14
C ALA A 274 5.23 -14.45 12.94
N PHE A 275 6.51 -14.73 13.15
CA PHE A 275 7.45 -15.14 12.11
C PHE A 275 7.15 -16.54 11.59
N ALA A 276 6.93 -17.53 12.48
CA ALA A 276 6.55 -18.87 12.09
C ALA A 276 5.27 -18.88 11.23
N MET A 277 4.30 -18.04 11.54
CA MET A 277 3.11 -17.86 10.71
C MET A 277 3.43 -17.37 9.30
N SER A 278 4.39 -16.47 9.15
CA SER A 278 4.78 -15.95 7.82
C SER A 278 5.53 -16.99 6.99
N GLN A 279 6.37 -17.82 7.61
CA GLN A 279 7.04 -18.91 6.93
C GLN A 279 6.07 -19.98 6.44
N LEU A 280 5.00 -20.26 7.20
CA LEU A 280 3.98 -21.23 6.80
C LEU A 280 3.33 -20.90 5.45
N ILE A 281 3.25 -19.61 5.07
CA ILE A 281 2.69 -19.16 3.79
C ILE A 281 3.51 -19.68 2.59
N THR A 282 4.77 -20.04 2.79
CA THR A 282 5.61 -20.62 1.73
C THR A 282 5.19 -22.04 1.33
N THR A 283 4.55 -22.79 2.22
CA THR A 283 4.07 -24.14 1.96
C THR A 283 2.63 -24.17 1.44
N PRO A 284 2.22 -25.16 0.63
CA PRO A 284 0.82 -25.30 0.20
C PRO A 284 -0.17 -25.36 1.37
N GLN A 285 0.15 -26.10 2.44
CA GLN A 285 -0.67 -26.22 3.63
C GLN A 285 -0.73 -24.91 4.41
N GLY A 286 0.39 -24.20 4.53
CA GLY A 286 0.45 -22.91 5.18
C GLY A 286 -0.35 -21.85 4.43
N ARG A 287 -0.30 -21.84 3.09
CA ARG A 287 -1.17 -20.98 2.27
C ARG A 287 -2.64 -21.32 2.48
N ALA A 288 -2.99 -22.61 2.55
CA ALA A 288 -4.36 -23.04 2.82
C ALA A 288 -4.84 -22.61 4.21
N MET A 289 -4.02 -22.77 5.24
CA MET A 289 -4.34 -22.29 6.60
C MET A 289 -4.46 -20.75 6.66
N SER A 290 -3.58 -20.03 5.98
CA SER A 290 -3.66 -18.56 5.89
C SER A 290 -4.95 -18.11 5.22
N HIS A 291 -5.36 -18.76 4.13
CA HIS A 291 -6.62 -18.49 3.45
C HIS A 291 -7.82 -18.68 4.40
N LEU A 292 -7.90 -19.81 5.10
CA LEU A 292 -8.98 -20.07 6.05
C LEU A 292 -8.96 -19.10 7.24
N SER A 293 -7.77 -18.74 7.72
CA SER A 293 -7.62 -17.74 8.78
C SER A 293 -8.12 -16.35 8.35
N GLN A 294 -7.90 -15.95 7.10
CA GLN A 294 -8.43 -14.70 6.55
C GLN A 294 -9.97 -14.73 6.46
N ILE A 295 -10.55 -15.87 6.09
CA ILE A 295 -12.01 -16.05 6.10
C ILE A 295 -12.54 -15.93 7.53
N ALA A 296 -11.90 -16.60 8.49
CA ALA A 296 -12.32 -16.58 9.90
C ALA A 296 -12.25 -15.17 10.52
N ARG A 297 -11.31 -14.33 10.03
CA ARG A 297 -11.19 -12.92 10.47
C ARG A 297 -12.03 -11.95 9.65
N ALA A 298 -12.91 -12.44 8.79
CA ALA A 298 -13.71 -11.66 7.86
C ALA A 298 -12.89 -10.78 6.87
N GLU A 299 -11.59 -11.07 6.73
CA GLU A 299 -10.70 -10.41 5.75
C GLU A 299 -10.90 -10.96 4.33
N ARG A 300 -11.61 -12.06 4.21
CA ARG A 300 -11.89 -12.76 2.95
C ARG A 300 -13.24 -13.48 3.02
N PHE A 301 -13.93 -13.55 1.87
CA PHE A 301 -15.18 -14.31 1.76
C PHE A 301 -14.91 -15.73 1.31
N ALA A 302 -15.59 -16.71 1.91
CA ALA A 302 -15.57 -18.08 1.44
C ALA A 302 -16.14 -18.17 0.03
N GLY A 303 -15.46 -18.89 -0.86
CA GLY A 303 -15.84 -19.01 -2.26
C GLY A 303 -15.43 -20.33 -2.87
N SER A 304 -15.60 -20.47 -4.19
CA SER A 304 -15.15 -21.65 -4.95
C SER A 304 -13.64 -21.90 -4.82
N ASP A 305 -12.85 -20.85 -4.55
CA ASP A 305 -11.42 -20.90 -4.29
C ASP A 305 -11.07 -21.42 -2.88
N THR A 306 -12.05 -21.56 -1.99
CA THR A 306 -11.85 -22.13 -0.64
C THR A 306 -11.70 -23.66 -0.68
N TRP A 307 -12.44 -24.33 -1.58
CA TRP A 307 -12.42 -25.78 -1.67
C TRP A 307 -11.04 -26.38 -1.98
N PRO A 308 -10.25 -25.88 -2.94
CA PRO A 308 -8.88 -26.34 -3.17
C PRO A 308 -8.01 -26.28 -1.93
N HIS A 309 -8.16 -25.28 -1.07
CA HIS A 309 -7.41 -25.14 0.18
C HIS A 309 -7.82 -26.17 1.22
N LEU A 310 -9.10 -26.49 1.35
CA LEU A 310 -9.58 -27.56 2.23
C LEU A 310 -9.06 -28.93 1.76
N VAL A 311 -9.10 -29.19 0.45
CA VAL A 311 -8.55 -30.40 -0.15
C VAL A 311 -7.04 -30.51 0.09
N GLU A 312 -6.29 -29.41 -0.02
CA GLU A 312 -4.84 -29.42 0.22
C GLU A 312 -4.51 -29.78 1.68
N LEU A 313 -5.25 -29.28 2.65
CA LEU A 313 -5.10 -29.63 4.06
C LEU A 313 -5.43 -31.11 4.31
N ALA A 314 -6.47 -31.62 3.66
CA ALA A 314 -6.92 -33.01 3.80
C ALA A 314 -5.96 -34.02 3.13
N ARG A 315 -5.31 -33.62 2.01
CA ARG A 315 -4.38 -34.50 1.27
C ARG A 315 -3.13 -34.89 2.07
N ARG A 316 -2.72 -34.06 3.04
CA ARG A 316 -1.50 -34.27 3.83
C ARG A 316 -1.74 -34.01 5.31
N PRO A 317 -2.59 -34.82 5.96
CA PRO A 317 -3.03 -34.58 7.35
C PRO A 317 -1.87 -34.54 8.34
N ASN A 318 -0.83 -35.35 8.14
CA ASN A 318 0.36 -35.37 9.00
C ASN A 318 1.12 -34.02 8.94
N ARG A 319 1.27 -33.44 7.75
CA ARG A 319 1.90 -32.11 7.60
C ARG A 319 1.03 -31.00 8.17
N THR A 320 -0.27 -31.07 7.96
CA THR A 320 -1.23 -30.14 8.55
C THR A 320 -1.20 -30.19 10.07
N ALA A 321 -1.20 -31.40 10.66
CA ALA A 321 -1.07 -31.60 12.10
C ALA A 321 0.27 -31.09 12.64
N ALA A 322 1.37 -31.36 11.95
CA ALA A 322 2.70 -30.85 12.32
C ALA A 322 2.77 -29.32 12.30
N LEU A 323 2.11 -28.67 11.34
CA LEU A 323 2.01 -27.22 11.28
C LEU A 323 1.19 -26.64 12.46
N ILE A 324 0.06 -27.25 12.77
CA ILE A 324 -0.79 -26.86 13.92
C ILE A 324 -0.02 -27.05 15.23
N ALA A 325 0.63 -28.21 15.42
CA ALA A 325 1.43 -28.49 16.60
C ALA A 325 2.64 -27.55 16.73
N GLY A 326 3.35 -27.28 15.62
CA GLY A 326 4.45 -26.33 15.58
C GLY A 326 4.00 -24.92 15.98
N ARG A 327 2.83 -24.48 15.53
CA ARG A 327 2.23 -23.21 15.93
C ARG A 327 1.88 -23.18 17.42
N ALA A 328 1.23 -24.21 17.92
CA ALA A 328 0.91 -24.32 19.35
C ALA A 328 2.17 -24.29 20.21
N ALA A 329 3.20 -25.04 19.81
CA ALA A 329 4.50 -25.05 20.48
C ALA A 329 5.20 -23.68 20.44
N SER A 330 5.11 -22.94 19.34
CA SER A 330 5.71 -21.60 19.21
C SER A 330 5.01 -20.57 20.10
N ILE A 331 3.71 -20.74 20.36
CA ILE A 331 2.95 -19.87 21.29
C ILE A 331 3.32 -20.18 22.75
N MET A 332 3.58 -21.47 23.08
CA MET A 332 3.83 -21.90 24.45
C MET A 332 5.30 -21.77 24.89
N ARG A 333 6.23 -21.59 23.98
CA ARG A 333 7.67 -21.45 24.32
C ARG A 333 8.06 -19.97 24.33
N PRO A 334 8.70 -19.47 25.40
CA PRO A 334 9.26 -18.11 25.37
C PRO A 334 10.30 -18.03 24.26
N ALA A 335 10.14 -17.05 23.38
CA ALA A 335 10.96 -16.92 22.18
C ALA A 335 12.43 -16.64 22.56
N ARG A 336 13.34 -17.60 22.27
CA ARG A 336 14.79 -17.38 22.29
C ARG A 336 15.31 -16.86 20.94
N ALA A 337 14.44 -16.60 20.01
CA ALA A 337 14.76 -16.16 18.66
C ALA A 337 13.73 -15.16 18.16
N CYS A 338 14.14 -14.27 17.27
CA CYS A 338 13.28 -13.30 16.58
C CYS A 338 13.37 -13.53 15.08
N GLY A 339 12.25 -13.42 14.37
CA GLY A 339 12.24 -13.44 12.92
C GLY A 339 12.61 -12.06 12.36
N VAL A 340 13.31 -12.05 11.22
CA VAL A 340 13.66 -10.83 10.48
C VAL A 340 12.76 -10.70 9.27
N ARG A 341 12.03 -9.59 9.21
CA ARG A 341 11.22 -9.21 8.06
C ARG A 341 11.82 -8.01 7.37
N LEU A 342 11.93 -8.12 6.06
CA LEU A 342 12.33 -7.06 5.16
C LEU A 342 11.14 -6.53 4.40
N PHE A 343 11.13 -5.24 4.16
CA PHE A 343 10.34 -4.60 3.13
C PHE A 343 11.20 -3.55 2.44
N CYS A 344 11.03 -3.44 1.15
CA CYS A 344 11.87 -2.58 0.34
C CYS A 344 11.08 -1.90 -0.77
N GLU A 345 11.59 -0.77 -1.15
CA GLU A 345 11.20 -0.06 -2.34
C GLU A 345 11.46 -0.91 -3.59
N THR A 346 10.62 -0.77 -4.60
CA THR A 346 10.86 -1.31 -5.93
C THR A 346 10.93 -0.20 -6.95
N THR A 347 11.81 -0.35 -7.93
CA THR A 347 12.02 0.63 -8.98
C THR A 347 10.76 0.83 -9.83
N PRO A 348 10.34 2.08 -10.11
CA PRO A 348 9.22 2.39 -10.98
C PRO A 348 9.54 2.08 -12.45
N LEU A 349 9.26 0.87 -12.91
CA LEU A 349 9.53 0.43 -14.27
C LEU A 349 8.40 0.81 -15.23
N PHE A 350 8.74 1.28 -16.41
CA PHE A 350 7.78 1.60 -17.48
C PHE A 350 6.93 0.38 -17.87
N GLU A 351 7.49 -0.80 -17.85
CA GLU A 351 6.85 -2.08 -18.16
C GLU A 351 5.90 -2.55 -17.09
N SER A 352 6.11 -2.15 -15.82
CA SER A 352 5.18 -2.42 -14.72
C SER A 352 3.92 -1.60 -14.93
N ARG A 353 2.76 -2.27 -15.09
CA ARG A 353 1.57 -1.53 -15.49
C ARG A 353 0.24 -2.16 -15.09
N VAL A 354 -0.75 -1.30 -14.94
CA VAL A 354 -2.17 -1.65 -14.99
C VAL A 354 -2.66 -1.47 -16.43
N ARG A 355 -3.34 -2.47 -16.98
CA ARG A 355 -3.97 -2.42 -18.31
C ARG A 355 -5.34 -3.07 -18.28
N LEU A 356 -6.18 -2.80 -19.29
CA LEU A 356 -7.48 -3.44 -19.46
C LEU A 356 -7.30 -4.80 -20.16
N THR A 357 -8.19 -5.74 -19.83
CA THR A 357 -8.28 -7.07 -20.47
C THR A 357 -9.62 -7.24 -21.16
N ASP A 358 -9.76 -8.30 -21.98
CA ASP A 358 -11.02 -8.65 -22.61
C ASP A 358 -12.04 -9.22 -21.61
N ALA A 359 -11.56 -9.74 -20.45
CA ALA A 359 -12.43 -10.23 -19.39
C ALA A 359 -13.26 -9.08 -18.80
N ARG A 360 -14.54 -9.36 -18.54
CA ARG A 360 -15.48 -8.34 -18.07
C ARG A 360 -15.89 -8.59 -16.62
N ASP A 361 -16.20 -7.51 -15.93
CA ASP A 361 -16.79 -7.54 -14.59
C ASP A 361 -18.34 -7.61 -14.64
N GLY A 362 -18.98 -7.63 -13.48
CA GLY A 362 -20.44 -7.69 -13.37
C GLY A 362 -21.20 -6.47 -13.91
N LEU A 363 -20.51 -5.38 -14.23
CA LEU A 363 -21.07 -4.19 -14.91
C LEU A 363 -20.78 -4.20 -16.42
N GLY A 364 -20.18 -5.30 -16.94
CA GLY A 364 -19.77 -5.41 -18.34
C GLY A 364 -18.50 -4.64 -18.70
N LEU A 365 -17.78 -4.07 -17.71
CA LEU A 365 -16.57 -3.30 -17.96
C LEU A 365 -15.32 -4.20 -18.03
N PRO A 366 -14.34 -3.88 -18.88
CA PRO A 366 -13.05 -4.55 -18.92
C PRO A 366 -12.39 -4.61 -17.52
N ARG A 367 -11.92 -5.81 -17.16
CA ARG A 367 -11.15 -6.01 -15.92
C ARG A 367 -9.74 -5.49 -16.06
N ALA A 368 -9.12 -5.17 -14.94
CA ALA A 368 -7.70 -4.84 -14.93
C ALA A 368 -6.82 -6.10 -14.98
N GLU A 369 -5.67 -5.96 -15.60
CA GLU A 369 -4.49 -6.77 -15.35
C GLU A 369 -3.42 -5.87 -14.73
N VAL A 370 -2.71 -6.40 -13.73
CA VAL A 370 -1.58 -5.74 -13.11
C VAL A 370 -0.34 -6.60 -13.38
N ASP A 371 0.56 -6.06 -14.21
CA ASP A 371 1.88 -6.63 -14.50
C ASP A 371 2.90 -5.88 -13.62
N TRP A 372 3.38 -6.54 -12.56
CA TRP A 372 4.37 -5.97 -11.65
C TRP A 372 5.73 -6.58 -11.93
N ARG A 373 6.70 -5.75 -12.26
CA ARG A 373 8.07 -6.16 -12.54
C ARG A 373 9.01 -5.55 -11.53
N VAL A 374 10.03 -6.31 -11.16
CA VAL A 374 11.10 -5.92 -10.24
C VAL A 374 12.44 -6.16 -10.90
N ARG A 375 13.44 -5.34 -10.57
CA ARG A 375 14.80 -5.45 -11.11
C ARG A 375 15.67 -6.33 -10.20
N GLU A 376 16.73 -6.86 -10.79
CA GLU A 376 17.79 -7.51 -10.02
C GLU A 376 18.48 -6.52 -9.07
N ASP A 377 18.66 -5.28 -9.50
CA ASP A 377 19.24 -4.22 -8.68
C ASP A 377 18.40 -3.86 -7.45
N ASP A 378 17.09 -4.11 -7.46
CA ASP A 378 16.21 -3.91 -6.30
C ASP A 378 16.62 -4.78 -5.09
N LYS A 379 17.49 -5.77 -5.28
CA LYS A 379 18.03 -6.62 -4.21
C LYS A 379 19.19 -5.98 -3.45
N ARG A 380 19.84 -4.94 -3.98
CA ARG A 380 21.06 -4.35 -3.38
C ARG A 380 20.76 -3.74 -2.01
N GLY A 381 19.73 -2.92 -1.91
CA GLY A 381 19.33 -2.30 -0.63
C GLY A 381 19.05 -3.31 0.48
N PRO A 382 18.13 -4.28 0.28
CA PRO A 382 17.89 -5.33 1.28
C PRO A 382 19.12 -6.20 1.57
N ALA A 383 19.97 -6.50 0.59
CA ALA A 383 21.21 -7.26 0.80
C ALA A 383 22.17 -6.50 1.72
N ARG A 384 22.37 -5.21 1.47
CA ARG A 384 23.21 -4.35 2.30
C ARG A 384 22.67 -4.24 3.72
N LEU A 385 21.37 -4.02 3.88
CA LEU A 385 20.74 -3.91 5.19
C LEU A 385 20.90 -5.21 6.02
N LEU A 386 20.83 -6.37 5.36
CA LEU A 386 21.09 -7.66 6.03
C LEU A 386 22.56 -7.83 6.43
N ALA A 387 23.51 -7.36 5.61
CA ALA A 387 24.92 -7.37 5.97
C ALA A 387 25.19 -6.51 7.21
N VAL A 388 24.67 -5.28 7.21
CA VAL A 388 24.74 -4.36 8.35
C VAL A 388 24.14 -4.98 9.63
N LEU A 389 22.97 -5.60 9.51
CA LEU A 389 22.35 -6.30 10.65
C LEU A 389 23.22 -7.45 11.15
N ARG A 390 23.81 -8.24 10.25
CA ARG A 390 24.68 -9.37 10.60
C ARG A 390 25.87 -8.90 11.41
N ASP A 391 26.58 -7.88 10.93
CA ASP A 391 27.74 -7.32 11.61
C ASP A 391 27.41 -6.78 13.02
N ALA A 392 26.28 -6.06 13.13
CA ALA A 392 25.80 -5.56 14.41
C ALA A 392 25.40 -6.68 15.40
N LEU A 393 24.85 -7.79 14.90
CA LEU A 393 24.49 -8.95 15.73
C LEU A 393 25.71 -9.76 16.15
N ASP A 394 26.68 -9.97 15.26
CA ASP A 394 27.92 -10.70 15.56
C ASP A 394 28.72 -9.97 16.66
N ALA A 395 28.76 -8.65 16.65
CA ALA A 395 29.37 -7.85 17.71
C ALA A 395 28.73 -8.07 19.10
N GLN A 396 27.50 -8.56 19.15
CA GLN A 396 26.76 -8.86 20.39
C GLN A 396 26.69 -10.36 20.72
N GLY A 397 27.38 -11.21 19.97
CA GLY A 397 27.31 -12.66 20.14
C GLY A 397 25.95 -13.28 19.75
N ALA A 398 25.11 -12.52 19.03
CA ALA A 398 23.88 -13.03 18.41
C ALA A 398 24.18 -13.51 16.97
N THR A 399 23.34 -14.35 16.40
CA THR A 399 23.56 -14.91 15.07
C THR A 399 22.33 -14.78 14.23
N LEU A 400 22.49 -14.23 13.01
CA LEU A 400 21.46 -14.24 11.98
C LEU A 400 21.60 -15.53 11.16
N GLN A 401 20.62 -16.43 11.29
CA GLN A 401 20.42 -17.55 10.37
C GLN A 401 19.56 -17.05 9.21
N ALA A 402 20.20 -16.69 8.11
CA ALA A 402 19.51 -16.28 6.90
C ALA A 402 18.90 -17.51 6.20
N ASP A 403 17.64 -17.38 5.74
CA ASP A 403 16.95 -18.44 5.02
C ASP A 403 17.39 -18.53 3.55
N PHE A 404 18.10 -17.50 3.04
CA PHE A 404 18.56 -17.36 1.65
C PHE A 404 19.53 -16.18 1.54
N ASP A 405 20.29 -16.14 0.45
CA ASP A 405 21.10 -14.99 0.08
C ASP A 405 20.30 -14.05 -0.83
N ILE A 406 20.17 -12.81 -0.40
CA ILE A 406 19.64 -11.74 -1.25
C ILE A 406 20.81 -11.10 -1.97
N CYS A 407 20.99 -11.40 -3.25
CA CYS A 407 21.99 -10.73 -4.08
C CYS A 407 21.56 -10.80 -5.55
N PRO A 408 22.02 -9.85 -6.39
CA PRO A 408 21.80 -9.93 -7.83
C PRO A 408 22.30 -11.27 -8.41
N GLY A 409 21.54 -11.83 -9.35
CA GLY A 409 21.83 -13.14 -9.94
C GLY A 409 21.22 -14.36 -9.23
N HIS A 410 20.76 -14.21 -7.98
CA HIS A 410 20.02 -15.26 -7.28
C HIS A 410 18.51 -15.03 -7.37
N PRO A 411 17.67 -16.08 -7.34
CA PRO A 411 16.22 -15.91 -7.35
C PRO A 411 15.74 -15.15 -6.10
N TRP A 412 14.65 -14.41 -6.23
CA TRP A 412 13.96 -13.85 -5.07
C TRP A 412 13.52 -14.98 -4.13
N PRO A 413 13.55 -14.77 -2.81
CA PRO A 413 13.14 -15.79 -1.85
C PRO A 413 11.68 -16.21 -2.08
N ALA A 414 11.35 -17.45 -1.74
CA ALA A 414 9.99 -17.99 -1.86
C ALA A 414 8.95 -17.19 -1.03
N SER A 415 9.41 -16.44 -0.03
CA SER A 415 8.59 -15.57 0.80
C SER A 415 8.37 -14.17 0.20
N PHE A 416 9.01 -13.84 -0.92
CA PHE A 416 8.84 -12.57 -1.61
C PHE A 416 7.40 -12.39 -2.09
N ILE A 417 6.78 -11.25 -1.74
CA ILE A 417 5.41 -10.92 -2.13
C ILE A 417 5.19 -9.41 -2.04
N GLY A 418 4.29 -8.85 -2.86
CA GLY A 418 3.87 -7.45 -2.76
C GLY A 418 3.18 -7.11 -1.44
N GLY A 419 3.39 -5.89 -0.96
CA GLY A 419 2.94 -5.36 0.33
C GLY A 419 1.52 -4.80 0.36
N LYS A 420 0.79 -4.85 -0.76
CA LYS A 420 -0.53 -4.22 -0.97
C LYS A 420 -0.46 -2.68 -1.00
N HIS A 421 0.67 -2.12 -1.33
CA HIS A 421 0.91 -0.70 -1.46
C HIS A 421 0.96 -0.29 -2.94
N HIS A 422 -0.19 -0.24 -3.59
CA HIS A 422 -0.30 0.00 -5.03
C HIS A 422 -0.06 1.48 -5.35
N MET A 423 1.04 1.81 -6.04
CA MET A 423 1.52 3.18 -6.27
C MET A 423 1.88 3.41 -7.75
N GLY A 424 2.06 4.67 -8.13
CA GLY A 424 2.75 5.12 -9.35
C GLY A 424 1.94 5.15 -10.63
N THR A 425 0.77 4.54 -10.70
CA THR A 425 0.00 4.32 -11.95
C THR A 425 -0.57 5.59 -12.61
N THR A 426 -0.53 6.71 -11.92
CA THR A 426 -0.85 8.06 -12.43
C THR A 426 0.20 9.03 -11.92
N ARG A 427 1.50 8.63 -11.95
CA ARG A 427 2.58 9.33 -11.29
C ARG A 427 2.64 10.80 -11.68
N MET A 428 3.05 11.61 -10.72
CA MET A 428 3.18 13.06 -10.89
C MET A 428 4.52 13.41 -11.57
N SER A 429 4.49 14.48 -12.37
CA SER A 429 5.66 15.02 -13.05
C SER A 429 5.35 16.42 -13.57
N ASP A 430 6.37 17.23 -13.83
CA ASP A 430 6.23 18.55 -14.45
C ASP A 430 5.80 18.48 -15.94
N SER A 431 5.87 17.30 -16.55
CA SER A 431 5.55 17.12 -17.97
C SER A 431 4.58 15.98 -18.22
N CYS A 432 3.60 16.21 -19.10
CA CYS A 432 2.71 15.15 -19.58
C CYS A 432 3.43 14.04 -20.37
N ARG A 433 4.68 14.26 -20.75
CA ARG A 433 5.52 13.24 -21.43
C ARG A 433 6.16 12.25 -20.45
N THR A 434 6.21 12.59 -19.17
CA THR A 434 6.86 11.80 -18.12
C THR A 434 5.95 11.46 -16.95
N GLY A 435 4.76 12.06 -16.86
CA GLY A 435 3.75 11.77 -15.84
C GLY A 435 2.33 12.00 -16.29
N VAL A 436 1.37 11.64 -15.45
CA VAL A 436 -0.07 11.76 -15.71
C VAL A 436 -0.65 12.99 -15.04
N VAL A 437 -0.16 13.33 -13.85
CA VAL A 437 -0.61 14.51 -13.10
C VAL A 437 0.54 15.47 -12.85
N ASP A 438 0.21 16.76 -12.69
CA ASP A 438 1.16 17.79 -12.29
C ASP A 438 1.41 17.81 -10.77
N ALA A 439 2.25 18.74 -10.29
CA ALA A 439 2.58 18.91 -8.88
C ALA A 439 1.36 19.18 -7.97
N THR A 440 0.24 19.65 -8.53
CA THR A 440 -1.02 19.89 -7.82
C THR A 440 -1.96 18.68 -7.85
N CYS A 441 -1.51 17.54 -8.36
CA CYS A 441 -2.31 16.34 -8.61
C CYS A 441 -3.36 16.49 -9.70
N ARG A 442 -3.31 17.53 -10.53
CA ARG A 442 -4.22 17.75 -11.65
C ARG A 442 -3.75 16.92 -12.86
N VAL A 443 -4.67 16.24 -13.53
CA VAL A 443 -4.37 15.50 -14.76
C VAL A 443 -3.94 16.49 -15.85
N HIS A 444 -2.78 16.24 -16.45
CA HIS A 444 -2.26 17.08 -17.54
C HIS A 444 -3.27 17.23 -18.69
N GLY A 445 -3.48 18.44 -19.14
CA GLY A 445 -4.43 18.77 -20.21
C GLY A 445 -5.90 18.86 -19.77
N LEU A 446 -6.22 18.59 -18.50
CA LEU A 446 -7.59 18.65 -17.98
C LEU A 446 -7.71 19.70 -16.87
N ALA A 447 -8.56 20.70 -17.07
CA ALA A 447 -8.63 21.85 -16.18
C ALA A 447 -9.28 21.56 -14.81
N ASN A 448 -10.07 20.49 -14.69
CA ASN A 448 -10.89 20.21 -13.50
C ASN A 448 -10.91 18.74 -13.05
N LEU A 449 -9.91 17.94 -13.48
CA LEU A 449 -9.76 16.56 -13.03
C LEU A 449 -8.47 16.41 -12.22
N TYR A 450 -8.61 15.89 -11.01
CA TYR A 450 -7.53 15.67 -10.07
C TYR A 450 -7.49 14.20 -9.63
N VAL A 451 -6.33 13.74 -9.18
CA VAL A 451 -6.14 12.37 -8.68
C VAL A 451 -5.58 12.43 -7.25
N ALA A 452 -6.25 11.76 -6.33
CA ALA A 452 -5.80 11.58 -4.95
C ALA A 452 -5.37 10.13 -4.69
N GLY A 453 -4.44 9.95 -3.78
CA GLY A 453 -3.94 8.63 -3.37
C GLY A 453 -2.55 8.33 -3.90
N SER A 454 -2.02 7.15 -3.58
CA SER A 454 -0.66 6.74 -3.91
C SER A 454 -0.38 6.49 -5.39
N SER A 455 -1.42 6.46 -6.24
CA SER A 455 -1.20 6.35 -7.69
C SER A 455 -0.37 7.50 -8.27
N VAL A 456 -0.34 8.65 -7.60
CA VAL A 456 0.41 9.84 -8.06
C VAL A 456 1.88 9.83 -7.65
N PHE A 457 2.34 8.88 -6.85
CA PHE A 457 3.72 8.83 -6.35
C PHE A 457 4.70 8.56 -7.48
N PRO A 458 5.75 9.40 -7.66
CA PRO A 458 6.85 9.13 -8.59
C PRO A 458 7.78 8.01 -8.12
N SER A 459 8.01 7.92 -6.80
CA SER A 459 8.82 6.92 -6.10
C SER A 459 8.08 6.45 -4.86
N SER A 460 8.41 5.27 -4.36
CA SER A 460 7.70 4.69 -3.21
C SER A 460 8.42 4.87 -1.88
N GLY A 461 9.75 5.05 -1.90
CA GLY A 461 10.53 4.93 -0.68
C GLY A 461 10.31 3.58 0.01
N TRP A 462 10.67 3.47 1.28
CA TRP A 462 10.33 2.31 2.11
C TRP A 462 9.09 2.55 2.99
N ALA A 463 8.70 3.81 3.20
CA ALA A 463 7.65 4.22 4.11
C ALA A 463 6.26 3.73 3.67
N ASN A 464 5.44 3.29 4.64
CA ASN A 464 4.03 2.97 4.36
C ASN A 464 3.31 4.19 3.77
N PRO A 465 2.60 4.09 2.65
CA PRO A 465 2.16 5.26 1.89
C PRO A 465 1.02 6.07 2.54
N THR A 466 0.35 5.54 3.57
CA THR A 466 -0.91 6.12 4.08
C THR A 466 -0.73 7.54 4.62
N LEU A 467 0.32 7.82 5.39
CA LEU A 467 0.56 9.16 5.93
C LEU A 467 0.77 10.18 4.82
N SER A 468 1.56 9.83 3.80
CA SER A 468 1.79 10.66 2.61
C SER A 468 0.54 10.84 1.75
N ILE A 469 -0.31 9.80 1.63
CA ILE A 469 -1.62 9.91 0.97
C ILE A 469 -2.49 10.96 1.65
N VAL A 470 -2.55 10.96 2.99
CA VAL A 470 -3.36 11.92 3.75
C VAL A 470 -2.78 13.32 3.64
N ALA A 471 -1.46 13.48 3.76
CA ALA A 471 -0.78 14.77 3.59
C ALA A 471 -1.03 15.38 2.20
N LEU A 472 -0.89 14.59 1.13
CA LEU A 472 -1.20 15.03 -0.24
C LEU A 472 -2.68 15.35 -0.45
N ALA A 473 -3.59 14.62 0.19
CA ALA A 473 -5.02 14.91 0.11
C ALA A 473 -5.37 16.24 0.80
N LEU A 474 -4.72 16.57 1.91
CA LEU A 474 -4.85 17.86 2.58
C LEU A 474 -4.29 19.00 1.70
N ARG A 475 -3.10 18.82 1.12
CA ARG A 475 -2.50 19.76 0.18
C ARG A 475 -3.40 19.99 -1.04
N LEU A 476 -3.95 18.93 -1.61
CA LEU A 476 -4.92 19.03 -2.72
C LEU A 476 -6.19 19.79 -2.30
N SER A 477 -6.69 19.55 -1.08
CA SER A 477 -7.86 20.27 -0.56
C SER A 477 -7.61 21.78 -0.49
N ASP A 478 -6.42 22.22 -0.07
CA ASP A 478 -6.04 23.62 -0.04
C ASP A 478 -5.88 24.22 -1.44
N GLU A 479 -5.32 23.46 -2.37
CA GLU A 479 -5.23 23.86 -3.77
C GLU A 479 -6.62 24.09 -4.39
N LEU A 480 -7.54 23.15 -4.18
CA LEU A 480 -8.90 23.26 -4.69
C LEU A 480 -9.66 24.46 -4.09
N ARG A 481 -9.42 24.77 -2.82
CA ARG A 481 -10.01 25.94 -2.18
C ARG A 481 -9.53 27.25 -2.80
N ARG A 482 -8.23 27.33 -3.17
CA ARG A 482 -7.66 28.52 -3.84
C ARG A 482 -8.16 28.65 -5.28
N SER A 483 -8.25 27.52 -5.99
CA SER A 483 -8.60 27.51 -7.42
C SER A 483 -10.10 27.62 -7.68
N PHE A 484 -10.93 27.23 -6.70
CA PHE A 484 -12.40 27.22 -6.82
C PHE A 484 -13.06 27.80 -5.56
N PRO A 485 -12.90 29.10 -5.30
CA PRO A 485 -13.46 29.82 -4.15
C PRO A 485 -14.99 29.79 -4.09
#